data_48f19bd75d4b441c62be3ed2e1e3344c
#
_entry.id   48f19bd75d4b441c62be3ed2e1e3344c
#
_cell.length_a   1.000
_cell.length_b   1.000
_cell.length_c   1.000
_cell.angle_alpha   90.00
_cell.angle_beta   90.00
_cell.angle_gamma   90.00
#
_symmetry.space_group_name_H-M   'P 1'
#
loop_
_entity.id
_entity.type
_entity.pdbx_description
1 polymer ?
#
loop_
_entity_poly.entity_id
_entity_poly.type
_entity_poly.pdbx_seq_one_letter_code
_entity_poly.pdbx_strand_id
1 'polypeptide(L)'
;MKALMKTTKSVKPAEVEKKWHLIDADGLVVGRLASIIANILRGKHKPSYTPHVDCGDHVVVVNADKVRFTGKKLQDKIYWRHTGYAGGIKGVTAGKILEGRFPERVLEKAVERMIPRGPLGRDQMRALHLYNGTEHPHGGQNPETLDVGAMSRKNKVGA
;
A
#
# COMPACT_ATOMS: atom_id res chain seq x y z
N MET A 1 37.32 -29.94 3.26
CA MET A 1 36.41 -29.02 2.56
C MET A 1 35.73 -28.13 3.60
N LYS A 2 36.05 -26.82 3.68
CA LYS A 2 35.29 -25.87 4.50
C LYS A 2 33.93 -25.65 3.85
N ALA A 3 32.86 -26.12 4.50
CA ALA A 3 31.51 -25.74 4.11
C ALA A 3 31.38 -24.21 4.21
N LEU A 4 31.30 -23.53 3.09
CA LEU A 4 30.98 -22.13 3.03
C LEU A 4 29.54 -21.97 3.57
N MET A 5 29.42 -21.68 4.89
CA MET A 5 28.15 -21.21 5.43
C MET A 5 27.77 -19.92 4.67
N LYS A 6 26.83 -20.06 3.74
CA LYS A 6 26.21 -18.91 3.07
C LYS A 6 25.32 -18.19 4.10
N THR A 7 25.92 -17.29 4.87
CA THR A 7 25.17 -16.38 5.73
C THR A 7 24.50 -15.34 4.85
N THR A 8 23.19 -15.15 5.03
CA THR A 8 22.45 -14.06 4.39
C THR A 8 22.96 -12.73 4.93
N LYS A 9 23.40 -11.84 4.03
CA LYS A 9 23.89 -10.50 4.40
C LYS A 9 22.73 -9.66 4.95
N SER A 10 22.91 -9.10 6.14
CA SER A 10 22.03 -8.04 6.65
C SER A 10 22.48 -6.70 6.09
N VAL A 11 21.57 -5.98 5.45
CA VAL A 11 21.86 -4.69 4.80
C VAL A 11 21.84 -3.59 5.85
N LYS A 12 22.79 -2.65 5.78
CA LYS A 12 22.80 -1.44 6.62
C LYS A 12 21.86 -0.38 6.03
N PRO A 13 21.26 0.49 6.86
CA PRO A 13 20.36 1.56 6.36
C PRO A 13 20.99 2.44 5.27
N ALA A 14 22.29 2.71 5.34
CA ALA A 14 23.02 3.52 4.35
C ALA A 14 23.24 2.81 3.00
N GLU A 15 23.10 1.49 2.94
CA GLU A 15 23.30 0.67 1.73
C GLU A 15 21.97 0.45 0.99
N VAL A 16 20.84 0.91 1.53
CA VAL A 16 19.52 0.68 0.95
C VAL A 16 19.26 1.66 -0.19
N GLU A 17 19.12 1.14 -1.40
CA GLU A 17 18.64 1.91 -2.55
C GLU A 17 17.12 1.86 -2.60
N LYS A 18 16.47 3.04 -2.64
CA LYS A 18 15.01 3.18 -2.75
C LYS A 18 14.64 3.66 -4.14
N LYS A 19 13.73 2.93 -4.78
CA LYS A 19 13.13 3.28 -6.07
C LYS A 19 11.76 3.90 -5.88
N TRP A 20 11.24 4.52 -6.94
CA TRP A 20 9.89 5.07 -7.00
C TRP A 20 9.06 4.28 -8.00
N HIS A 21 7.88 3.85 -7.57
CA HIS A 21 6.93 3.12 -8.41
C HIS A 21 5.64 3.91 -8.54
N LEU A 22 5.13 4.00 -9.77
CA LEU A 22 3.82 4.59 -10.08
C LEU A 22 2.83 3.49 -10.39
N ILE A 23 1.69 3.50 -9.73
CA ILE A 23 0.59 2.54 -9.91
C ILE A 23 -0.68 3.30 -10.24
N ASP A 24 -1.35 2.91 -11.32
CA ASP A 24 -2.71 3.35 -11.59
C ASP A 24 -3.70 2.38 -10.91
N ALA A 25 -4.56 2.93 -10.03
CA ALA A 25 -5.50 2.15 -9.25
C ALA A 25 -6.87 1.98 -9.92
N ASP A 26 -7.07 2.52 -11.13
CA ASP A 26 -8.37 2.48 -11.81
C ASP A 26 -8.86 1.03 -12.02
N GLY A 27 -10.05 0.75 -11.49
CA GLY A 27 -10.71 -0.55 -11.60
C GLY A 27 -10.05 -1.70 -10.82
N LEU A 28 -8.95 -1.44 -10.08
CA LEU A 28 -8.25 -2.47 -9.32
C LEU A 28 -8.98 -2.82 -8.01
N VAL A 29 -8.87 -4.10 -7.62
CA VAL A 29 -9.43 -4.61 -6.35
C VAL A 29 -8.59 -4.13 -5.18
N VAL A 30 -9.19 -3.37 -4.25
CA VAL A 30 -8.53 -2.76 -3.07
C VAL A 30 -7.61 -3.74 -2.33
N GLY A 31 -8.12 -4.94 -1.97
CA GLY A 31 -7.35 -5.88 -1.16
C GLY A 31 -6.11 -6.45 -1.86
N ARG A 32 -6.20 -6.70 -3.17
CA ARG A 32 -5.08 -7.21 -3.97
C ARG A 32 -4.05 -6.14 -4.23
N LEU A 33 -4.51 -4.93 -4.59
CA LEU A 33 -3.65 -3.77 -4.74
C LEU A 33 -2.90 -3.49 -3.44
N ALA A 34 -3.60 -3.44 -2.31
CA ALA A 34 -3.00 -3.19 -0.99
C ALA A 34 -1.93 -4.23 -0.61
N SER A 35 -2.12 -5.51 -0.96
CA SER A 35 -1.11 -6.55 -0.67
C SER A 35 0.17 -6.37 -1.48
N ILE A 36 0.07 -5.96 -2.74
CA ILE A 36 1.22 -5.67 -3.61
C ILE A 36 1.96 -4.44 -3.09
N ILE A 37 1.24 -3.35 -2.81
CA ILE A 37 1.80 -2.12 -2.24
C ILE A 37 2.52 -2.43 -0.91
N ALA A 38 1.90 -3.18 0.00
CA ALA A 38 2.51 -3.52 1.28
C ALA A 38 3.81 -4.35 1.12
N ASN A 39 3.89 -5.23 0.12
CA ASN A 39 5.11 -5.96 -0.18
C ASN A 39 6.23 -5.05 -0.71
N ILE A 40 5.90 -4.06 -1.55
CA ILE A 40 6.86 -3.08 -2.08
C ILE A 40 7.37 -2.18 -0.94
N LEU A 41 6.46 -1.61 -0.13
CA LEU A 41 6.79 -0.74 1.00
C LEU A 41 7.65 -1.44 2.06
N ARG A 42 7.50 -2.75 2.23
CA ARG A 42 8.36 -3.55 3.11
C ARG A 42 9.68 -3.95 2.46
N GLY A 43 9.81 -3.83 1.15
CA GLY A 43 10.98 -4.28 0.39
C GLY A 43 11.08 -5.79 0.19
N LYS A 44 9.98 -6.55 0.38
CA LYS A 44 10.00 -8.02 0.24
C LYS A 44 10.24 -8.51 -1.19
N HIS A 45 10.11 -7.65 -2.18
CA HIS A 45 10.43 -7.94 -3.58
C HIS A 45 11.94 -7.93 -3.85
N LYS A 46 12.75 -7.36 -2.94
CA LYS A 46 14.21 -7.27 -3.08
C LYS A 46 14.92 -8.47 -2.48
N PRO A 47 15.98 -9.00 -3.12
CA PRO A 47 16.78 -10.09 -2.55
C PRO A 47 17.56 -9.65 -1.30
N SER A 48 17.80 -8.35 -1.15
CA SER A 48 18.47 -7.73 0.00
C SER A 48 17.56 -7.45 1.20
N TYR A 49 16.32 -7.96 1.19
CA TYR A 49 15.36 -7.72 2.25
C TYR A 49 15.90 -8.09 3.64
N THR A 50 15.84 -7.13 4.55
CA THR A 50 16.23 -7.30 5.96
C THR A 50 15.05 -6.87 6.86
N PRO A 51 14.53 -7.77 7.76
CA PRO A 51 13.27 -7.52 8.49
C PRO A 51 13.28 -6.30 9.40
N HIS A 52 14.43 -5.91 9.95
CA HIS A 52 14.58 -4.81 10.91
C HIS A 52 15.01 -3.47 10.27
N VAL A 53 15.26 -3.47 8.97
CA VAL A 53 15.66 -2.28 8.21
C VAL A 53 14.55 -1.91 7.21
N ASP A 54 14.34 -0.61 7.00
CA ASP A 54 13.42 -0.11 5.97
C ASP A 54 14.05 -0.22 4.58
N CYS A 55 13.91 -1.40 3.98
CA CYS A 55 14.40 -1.73 2.63
C CYS A 55 13.38 -1.40 1.52
N GLY A 56 12.22 -0.86 1.88
CA GLY A 56 11.11 -0.59 0.97
C GLY A 56 11.38 0.52 -0.03
N ASP A 57 10.55 0.55 -1.07
CA ASP A 57 10.53 1.56 -2.11
C ASP A 57 9.38 2.55 -1.89
N HIS A 58 9.46 3.70 -2.55
CA HIS A 58 8.36 4.67 -2.57
C HIS A 58 7.30 4.24 -3.59
N VAL A 59 6.03 4.36 -3.20
CA VAL A 59 4.90 4.02 -4.06
C VAL A 59 3.99 5.22 -4.21
N VAL A 60 3.79 5.65 -5.45
CA VAL A 60 2.83 6.68 -5.85
C VAL A 60 1.65 5.98 -6.49
N VAL A 61 0.45 6.20 -5.97
CA VAL A 61 -0.78 5.64 -6.52
C VAL A 61 -1.65 6.78 -7.02
N VAL A 62 -2.06 6.71 -8.27
CA VAL A 62 -3.01 7.63 -8.90
C VAL A 62 -4.39 6.98 -9.03
N ASN A 63 -5.43 7.78 -9.23
CA ASN A 63 -6.83 7.33 -9.30
C ASN A 63 -7.27 6.50 -8.08
N ALA A 64 -6.82 6.86 -6.87
CA ALA A 64 -7.13 6.13 -5.65
C ALA A 64 -8.63 6.14 -5.29
N ASP A 65 -9.42 7.04 -5.88
CA ASP A 65 -10.88 7.12 -5.79
C ASP A 65 -11.60 6.04 -6.63
N LYS A 66 -10.97 5.54 -7.70
CA LYS A 66 -11.56 4.57 -8.64
C LYS A 66 -11.31 3.11 -8.29
N VAL A 67 -10.78 2.84 -7.12
CA VAL A 67 -10.59 1.47 -6.62
C VAL A 67 -11.91 0.74 -6.43
N ARG A 68 -11.92 -0.57 -6.60
CA ARG A 68 -13.13 -1.38 -6.51
C ARG A 68 -13.08 -2.41 -5.38
N PHE A 69 -14.26 -2.66 -4.81
CA PHE A 69 -14.50 -3.76 -3.91
C PHE A 69 -15.20 -4.90 -4.63
N THR A 70 -14.94 -6.14 -4.22
CA THR A 70 -15.66 -7.32 -4.70
C THR A 70 -16.85 -7.64 -3.80
N GLY A 71 -17.95 -8.11 -4.39
CA GLY A 71 -19.17 -8.45 -3.66
C GLY A 71 -19.83 -7.23 -3.00
N LYS A 72 -20.53 -7.45 -1.89
CA LYS A 72 -21.31 -6.41 -1.18
C LYS A 72 -20.48 -5.54 -0.23
N LYS A 73 -19.12 -5.57 -0.31
CA LYS A 73 -18.25 -4.89 0.66
C LYS A 73 -18.39 -3.36 0.68
N LEU A 74 -18.88 -2.73 -0.38
CA LEU A 74 -19.17 -1.30 -0.37
C LEU A 74 -20.18 -0.92 0.72
N GLN A 75 -21.17 -1.79 0.95
CA GLN A 75 -22.24 -1.58 1.94
C GLN A 75 -21.90 -2.22 3.29
N ASP A 76 -21.37 -3.44 3.29
CA ASP A 76 -21.18 -4.24 4.51
C ASP A 76 -19.90 -3.90 5.27
N LYS A 77 -18.86 -3.38 4.58
CA LYS A 77 -17.58 -3.06 5.23
C LYS A 77 -17.68 -1.75 5.98
N ILE A 78 -17.59 -1.81 7.32
CA ILE A 78 -17.63 -0.65 8.20
C ILE A 78 -16.25 -0.36 8.76
N TYR A 79 -15.86 0.91 8.71
CA TYR A 79 -14.66 1.43 9.36
C TYR A 79 -15.06 2.04 10.70
N TRP A 80 -14.67 1.38 11.78
CA TRP A 80 -14.95 1.80 13.13
C TRP A 80 -13.85 2.70 13.69
N ARG A 81 -14.25 3.74 14.41
CA ARG A 81 -13.35 4.58 15.21
C ARG A 81 -14.02 4.90 16.54
N HIS A 82 -13.21 5.02 17.59
CA HIS A 82 -13.64 5.48 18.90
C HIS A 82 -13.26 6.95 19.09
N THR A 83 -14.15 7.75 19.69
CA THR A 83 -13.90 9.21 19.90
C THR A 83 -13.20 9.51 21.23
N GLY A 84 -12.98 8.51 22.09
CA GLY A 84 -12.41 8.67 23.44
C GLY A 84 -13.45 8.85 24.55
N TYR A 85 -14.72 9.09 24.21
CA TYR A 85 -15.81 9.26 25.19
C TYR A 85 -16.65 8.01 25.34
N ALA A 86 -17.31 7.83 26.51
CA ALA A 86 -18.25 6.75 26.72
C ALA A 86 -19.32 6.71 25.61
N GLY A 87 -19.58 5.54 25.02
CA GLY A 87 -20.50 5.38 23.88
C GLY A 87 -20.00 5.98 22.55
N GLY A 88 -18.76 6.44 22.48
CA GLY A 88 -18.20 7.15 21.32
C GLY A 88 -17.76 6.29 20.14
N ILE A 89 -18.33 5.12 19.92
CA ILE A 89 -18.06 4.27 18.74
C ILE A 89 -18.80 4.84 17.53
N LYS A 90 -18.05 5.19 16.48
CA LYS A 90 -18.60 5.67 15.20
C LYS A 90 -18.17 4.75 14.06
N GLY A 91 -19.12 4.37 13.21
CA GLY A 91 -18.90 3.54 12.03
C GLY A 91 -19.24 4.28 10.74
N VAL A 92 -18.42 4.13 9.71
CA VAL A 92 -18.69 4.64 8.37
C VAL A 92 -18.49 3.52 7.36
N THR A 93 -19.43 3.33 6.44
CA THR A 93 -19.33 2.30 5.39
C THR A 93 -18.27 2.66 4.35
N ALA A 94 -17.69 1.65 3.68
CA ALA A 94 -16.67 1.86 2.65
C ALA A 94 -17.19 2.72 1.50
N GLY A 95 -18.44 2.55 1.08
CA GLY A 95 -19.07 3.37 0.04
C GLY A 95 -19.11 4.85 0.41
N LYS A 96 -19.56 5.18 1.64
CA LYS A 96 -19.59 6.57 2.13
C LYS A 96 -18.19 7.23 2.19
N ILE A 97 -17.13 6.46 2.39
CA ILE A 97 -15.76 7.00 2.37
C ILE A 97 -15.34 7.29 0.93
N LEU A 98 -15.60 6.37 -0.02
CA LEU A 98 -15.25 6.56 -1.43
C LEU A 98 -16.00 7.74 -2.08
N GLU A 99 -17.25 7.96 -1.70
CA GLU A 99 -18.07 9.10 -2.15
C GLU A 99 -17.74 10.40 -1.38
N GLY A 100 -16.97 10.30 -0.32
CA GLY A 100 -16.67 11.42 0.57
C GLY A 100 -15.47 12.26 0.10
N ARG A 101 -15.07 13.21 0.96
CA ARG A 101 -13.97 14.15 0.68
C ARG A 101 -12.59 13.48 0.54
N PHE A 102 -12.37 12.32 1.15
CA PHE A 102 -11.06 11.65 1.23
C PHE A 102 -11.18 10.16 0.85
N PRO A 103 -11.47 9.84 -0.43
CA PRO A 103 -11.63 8.45 -0.89
C PRO A 103 -10.36 7.62 -0.76
N GLU A 104 -9.18 8.23 -0.88
CA GLU A 104 -7.85 7.59 -0.74
C GLU A 104 -7.68 6.85 0.59
N ARG A 105 -8.39 7.27 1.64
CA ARG A 105 -8.36 6.62 2.96
C ARG A 105 -8.75 5.16 2.95
N VAL A 106 -9.54 4.74 1.98
CA VAL A 106 -9.93 3.33 1.83
C VAL A 106 -8.70 2.48 1.54
N LEU A 107 -7.88 2.91 0.57
CA LEU A 107 -6.65 2.22 0.21
C LEU A 107 -5.58 2.38 1.29
N GLU A 108 -5.41 3.59 1.82
CA GLU A 108 -4.50 3.86 2.95
C GLU A 108 -4.72 2.90 4.12
N LYS A 109 -5.97 2.77 4.58
CA LYS A 109 -6.33 1.87 5.68
C LYS A 109 -6.18 0.39 5.34
N ALA A 110 -6.34 0.02 4.07
CA ALA A 110 -6.08 -1.34 3.63
C ALA A 110 -4.59 -1.68 3.71
N VAL A 111 -3.72 -0.80 3.24
CA VAL A 111 -2.26 -0.96 3.30
C VAL A 111 -1.75 -0.90 4.74
N GLU A 112 -2.19 0.09 5.53
CA GLU A 112 -1.80 0.25 6.94
C GLU A 112 -2.01 -1.03 7.76
N ARG A 113 -3.13 -1.72 7.52
CA ARG A 113 -3.44 -2.97 8.22
C ARG A 113 -2.65 -4.19 7.74
N MET A 114 -1.97 -4.09 6.60
CA MET A 114 -1.09 -5.14 6.05
C MET A 114 0.38 -4.94 6.41
N ILE A 115 0.75 -3.75 6.92
CA ILE A 115 2.09 -3.43 7.39
C ILE A 115 2.18 -3.71 8.91
N PRO A 116 3.32 -4.20 9.44
CA PRO A 116 3.52 -4.42 10.87
C PRO A 116 3.31 -3.13 11.67
N ARG A 117 2.66 -3.25 12.82
CA ARG A 117 2.52 -2.13 13.75
C ARG A 117 3.85 -1.86 14.44
N GLY A 118 4.19 -0.57 14.58
CA GLY A 118 5.43 -0.18 15.26
C GLY A 118 6.12 1.00 14.58
N PRO A 119 7.29 1.45 15.09
CA PRO A 119 8.05 2.55 14.50
C PRO A 119 8.40 2.30 13.04
N LEU A 120 9.00 1.13 12.72
CA LEU A 120 9.38 0.75 11.36
C LEU A 120 8.20 0.77 10.39
N GLY A 121 7.04 0.25 10.78
CA GLY A 121 5.86 0.27 9.92
C GLY A 121 5.33 1.67 9.67
N ARG A 122 5.45 2.61 10.62
CA ARG A 122 5.11 4.02 10.41
C ARG A 122 6.05 4.70 9.41
N ASP A 123 7.33 4.37 9.45
CA ASP A 123 8.30 4.90 8.49
C ASP A 123 8.05 4.36 7.09
N GLN A 124 7.72 3.06 6.96
CA GLN A 124 7.31 2.44 5.69
C GLN A 124 6.03 3.08 5.12
N MET A 125 5.06 3.42 5.97
CA MET A 125 3.84 4.10 5.52
C MET A 125 4.08 5.52 5.00
N ARG A 126 5.14 6.21 5.41
CA ARG A 126 5.52 7.53 4.86
C ARG A 126 5.98 7.47 3.41
N ALA A 127 6.39 6.30 2.93
CA ALA A 127 6.77 6.07 1.54
C ALA A 127 5.56 5.82 0.62
N LEU A 128 4.33 5.81 1.14
CA LEU A 128 3.09 5.68 0.38
C LEU A 128 2.48 7.06 0.10
N HIS A 129 2.28 7.36 -1.18
CA HIS A 129 1.67 8.59 -1.66
C HIS A 129 0.43 8.26 -2.49
N LEU A 130 -0.75 8.75 -2.06
CA LEU A 130 -2.04 8.46 -2.69
C LEU A 130 -2.66 9.74 -3.26
N TYR A 131 -3.13 9.67 -4.50
CA TYR A 131 -3.75 10.79 -5.22
C TYR A 131 -5.07 10.37 -5.86
N ASN A 132 -6.08 11.25 -5.75
CA ASN A 132 -7.43 11.04 -6.27
C ASN A 132 -7.58 11.54 -7.72
N GLY A 133 -6.55 11.58 -8.48
CA GLY A 133 -6.56 11.97 -9.89
C GLY A 133 -5.40 11.32 -10.61
N THR A 134 -5.22 11.71 -11.85
CA THR A 134 -4.11 11.23 -12.69
C THR A 134 -2.81 11.99 -12.45
N GLU A 135 -2.89 13.20 -11.87
CA GLU A 135 -1.75 14.07 -11.65
C GLU A 135 -1.12 13.83 -10.28
N HIS A 136 0.21 13.90 -10.23
CA HIS A 136 0.99 13.78 -9.01
C HIS A 136 2.23 14.69 -9.04
N PRO A 137 2.72 15.22 -7.90
CA PRO A 137 3.85 16.15 -7.84
C PRO A 137 5.23 15.48 -7.96
N HIS A 138 5.28 14.14 -8.06
CA HIS A 138 6.52 13.35 -8.02
C HIS A 138 7.16 13.10 -9.41
N GLY A 139 6.96 14.00 -10.39
CA GLY A 139 7.57 13.87 -11.72
C GLY A 139 9.10 13.92 -11.69
N GLY A 140 9.68 14.72 -10.78
CA GLY A 140 11.13 14.84 -10.64
C GLY A 140 11.85 13.59 -10.14
N GLN A 141 11.13 12.65 -9.52
CA GLN A 141 11.67 11.37 -9.06
C GLN A 141 11.66 10.28 -10.14
N ASN A 142 11.12 10.55 -11.33
CA ASN A 142 10.99 9.59 -12.44
C ASN A 142 10.46 8.22 -12.00
N PRO A 143 9.23 8.12 -11.44
CA PRO A 143 8.71 6.85 -10.94
C PRO A 143 8.50 5.84 -12.08
N GLU A 144 8.95 4.60 -11.87
CA GLU A 144 8.74 3.48 -12.80
C GLU A 144 7.26 3.05 -12.76
N THR A 145 6.59 2.98 -13.89
CA THR A 145 5.19 2.52 -13.96
C THR A 145 5.10 1.01 -13.72
N LEU A 146 4.24 0.61 -12.78
CA LEU A 146 3.99 -0.79 -12.43
C LEU A 146 2.54 -1.16 -12.75
N ASP A 147 2.33 -1.97 -13.79
CA ASP A 147 0.99 -2.46 -14.14
C ASP A 147 0.58 -3.65 -13.25
N VAL A 148 -0.11 -3.33 -12.17
CA VAL A 148 -0.67 -4.33 -11.24
C VAL A 148 -1.79 -5.14 -11.91
N GLY A 149 -2.50 -4.56 -12.87
CA GLY A 149 -3.57 -5.25 -13.61
C GLY A 149 -3.05 -6.42 -14.43
N ALA A 150 -1.90 -6.25 -15.08
CA ALA A 150 -1.26 -7.29 -15.88
C ALA A 150 -0.68 -8.44 -15.05
N MET A 151 -0.32 -8.21 -13.77
CA MET A 151 0.24 -9.25 -12.90
C MET A 151 -0.75 -10.40 -12.64
N SER A 152 -2.05 -10.16 -12.63
CA SER A 152 -3.07 -11.20 -12.47
C SER A 152 -4.42 -10.71 -12.96
N ARG A 153 -5.12 -11.57 -13.73
CA ARG A 153 -6.52 -11.32 -14.19
C ARG A 153 -7.47 -11.00 -13.03
N LYS A 154 -7.22 -11.53 -11.83
CA LYS A 154 -8.05 -11.30 -10.64
C LYS A 154 -7.82 -9.92 -10.00
N ASN A 155 -6.86 -9.14 -10.44
CA ASN A 155 -6.58 -7.80 -9.87
C ASN A 155 -7.59 -6.75 -10.35
N LYS A 156 -8.18 -6.94 -11.54
CA LYS A 156 -9.28 -6.11 -12.06
C LYS A 156 -10.64 -6.76 -11.81
N VAL A 157 -11.67 -5.94 -11.57
CA VAL A 157 -13.05 -6.41 -11.49
C VAL A 157 -13.63 -6.45 -12.88
N GLY A 158 -14.11 -7.61 -13.31
CA GLY A 158 -14.83 -7.73 -14.60
C GLY A 158 -13.95 -8.06 -15.79
N ALA A 159 -12.78 -8.64 -15.57
CA ALA A 159 -12.01 -9.32 -16.63
C ALA A 159 -12.32 -10.82 -16.66
#